data_822a5641d3b04cb018cb9c246e54a736
#
_entry.id   822a5641d3b04cb018cb9c246e54a736
#
_cell.length_a   1.000
_cell.length_b   1.000
_cell.length_c   1.000
_cell.angle_alpha   90.00
_cell.angle_beta   90.00
_cell.angle_gamma   90.00
#
_symmetry.space_group_name_H-M   'P 1'
#
loop_
_entity.id
_entity.type
_entity.pdbx_description
1 polymer ?
#
loop_
_entity_poly.entity_id
_entity_poly.type
_entity_poly.pdbx_seq_one_letter_code
_entity_poly.pdbx_strand_id
1 'polypeptide(L)'
;MNRTAGIVLVGGRSSRMGSAKSVLEWHGSTLVRRVTGIVARGVAGPVVLVRSRGQSLPLLPEVFEVIDDEEEGRGPLAALGTGLAALVGRCESVYVSSTDVPFLHPSFIRRVVGGLGDRVDACVPVVRGFRQPLAAAYRVALAPLVRKLLDSDRLRVSELLEACRTSELGEQALLSDPELAAFDPGLESVTNLNDPGQYRAAALRPLPAVRVEWPERALPALGTAPGAALRAGSVRRASVRAATLGGLASAVEVELGSRLVALLNGVEIRQDPGEPLVQGDAVSFVSADAGP
;
A
#
# COMPACT_ATOMS: atom_id res chain seq x y z
N MET A 1 -20.22 11.48 -1.06
CA MET A 1 -19.19 10.75 -0.30
C MET A 1 -17.86 11.05 -0.94
N ASN A 2 -17.00 11.80 -0.28
CA ASN A 2 -15.64 12.10 -0.78
C ASN A 2 -14.83 10.80 -0.81
N ARG A 3 -14.73 10.15 -1.99
CA ARG A 3 -13.89 8.95 -2.13
C ARG A 3 -12.51 9.40 -2.56
N THR A 4 -11.49 9.01 -1.80
CA THR A 4 -10.09 9.14 -2.18
C THR A 4 -9.64 7.87 -2.87
N ALA A 5 -9.08 7.98 -4.07
CA ALA A 5 -8.48 6.88 -4.81
C ALA A 5 -6.96 6.79 -4.56
N GLY A 6 -6.33 5.70 -5.00
CA GLY A 6 -4.88 5.54 -5.02
C GLY A 6 -4.32 5.62 -6.43
N ILE A 7 -3.16 6.27 -6.58
CA ILE A 7 -2.33 6.18 -7.79
C ILE A 7 -0.97 5.61 -7.38
N VAL A 8 -0.55 4.52 -8.02
CA VAL A 8 0.78 3.95 -7.83
C VAL A 8 1.58 4.10 -9.12
N LEU A 9 2.65 4.88 -9.07
CA LEU A 9 3.52 5.10 -10.20
C LEU A 9 4.55 3.96 -10.29
N VAL A 10 4.38 3.10 -11.29
CA VAL A 10 5.19 1.87 -11.45
C VAL A 10 6.30 2.07 -12.48
N GLY A 11 6.14 3.04 -13.37
CA GLY A 11 7.11 3.40 -14.40
C GLY A 11 8.34 4.10 -13.85
N GLY A 12 9.40 4.06 -14.61
CA GLY A 12 10.67 4.73 -14.34
C GLY A 12 11.85 3.90 -14.83
N ARG A 13 12.81 4.55 -15.50
CA ARG A 13 14.04 3.91 -15.93
C ARG A 13 14.91 3.58 -14.72
N SER A 14 14.74 2.36 -14.18
CA SER A 14 15.54 1.82 -13.07
C SER A 14 16.94 1.39 -13.53
N SER A 15 17.67 2.29 -14.22
CA SER A 15 18.98 2.00 -14.80
C SER A 15 20.05 1.56 -13.77
N ARG A 16 19.85 1.91 -12.48
CA ARG A 16 20.80 1.60 -11.40
C ARG A 16 20.53 0.27 -10.69
N MET A 17 19.35 -0.31 -10.84
CA MET A 17 18.94 -1.54 -10.14
C MET A 17 19.16 -2.82 -10.96
N GLY A 18 19.50 -2.72 -12.27
CA GLY A 18 19.69 -3.87 -13.16
C GLY A 18 18.41 -4.61 -13.54
N SER A 19 17.31 -4.39 -12.81
CA SER A 19 15.97 -4.93 -13.07
C SER A 19 14.92 -3.87 -12.73
N ALA A 20 13.71 -4.02 -13.29
CA ALA A 20 12.59 -3.13 -12.95
C ALA A 20 12.28 -3.26 -11.45
N LYS A 21 12.26 -2.14 -10.70
CA LYS A 21 11.98 -2.12 -9.25
C LYS A 21 10.66 -2.81 -8.91
N SER A 22 9.67 -2.73 -9.81
CA SER A 22 8.33 -3.30 -9.62
C SER A 22 8.31 -4.81 -9.43
N VAL A 23 9.25 -5.53 -10.06
CA VAL A 23 9.33 -7.01 -9.99
C VAL A 23 10.25 -7.51 -8.88
N LEU A 24 10.92 -6.63 -8.13
CA LEU A 24 11.78 -7.05 -7.03
C LEU A 24 10.96 -7.77 -5.97
N GLU A 25 11.47 -8.93 -5.56
CA GLU A 25 10.89 -9.74 -4.49
C GLU A 25 10.90 -8.96 -3.16
N TRP A 26 9.88 -9.14 -2.34
CA TRP A 26 9.81 -8.55 -1.00
C TRP A 26 9.06 -9.49 -0.06
N HIS A 27 9.82 -10.34 0.66
CA HIS A 27 9.30 -11.23 1.71
C HIS A 27 8.07 -12.05 1.31
N GLY A 28 8.16 -12.75 0.18
CA GLY A 28 7.08 -13.59 -0.35
C GLY A 28 6.07 -12.85 -1.22
N SER A 29 6.39 -11.62 -1.62
CA SER A 29 5.60 -10.80 -2.55
C SER A 29 6.53 -10.00 -3.47
N THR A 30 6.03 -8.98 -4.14
CA THR A 30 6.82 -8.01 -4.90
C THR A 30 6.60 -6.60 -4.38
N LEU A 31 7.57 -5.69 -4.64
CA LEU A 31 7.44 -4.30 -4.20
C LEU A 31 6.16 -3.64 -4.73
N VAL A 32 5.85 -3.84 -6.02
CA VAL A 32 4.62 -3.26 -6.61
C VAL A 32 3.36 -3.80 -5.92
N ARG A 33 3.30 -5.12 -5.67
CA ARG A 33 2.16 -5.71 -5.01
C ARG A 33 2.00 -5.21 -3.57
N ARG A 34 3.13 -5.16 -2.83
CA ARG A 34 3.15 -4.65 -1.47
C ARG A 34 2.63 -3.22 -1.38
N VAL A 35 3.24 -2.30 -2.16
CA VAL A 35 2.84 -0.89 -2.11
C VAL A 35 1.40 -0.70 -2.55
N THR A 36 0.97 -1.38 -3.63
CA THR A 36 -0.41 -1.29 -4.13
C THR A 36 -1.43 -1.77 -3.09
N GLY A 37 -1.18 -2.91 -2.44
CA GLY A 37 -2.04 -3.42 -1.38
C GLY A 37 -2.11 -2.48 -0.16
N ILE A 38 -0.97 -1.90 0.25
CA ILE A 38 -0.94 -0.92 1.33
C ILE A 38 -1.70 0.37 0.96
N VAL A 39 -1.55 0.86 -0.28
CA VAL A 39 -2.32 2.02 -0.77
C VAL A 39 -3.81 1.72 -0.74
N ALA A 40 -4.24 0.54 -1.20
CA ALA A 40 -5.64 0.13 -1.15
C ALA A 40 -6.23 0.13 0.26
N ARG A 41 -5.43 -0.18 1.28
CA ARG A 41 -5.84 -0.12 2.69
C ARG A 41 -5.88 1.29 3.27
N GLY A 42 -5.17 2.22 2.65
CA GLY A 42 -5.11 3.63 3.09
C GLY A 42 -6.17 4.52 2.47
N VAL A 43 -6.82 4.07 1.38
CA VAL A 43 -7.82 4.84 0.62
C VAL A 43 -9.17 4.11 0.57
N ALA A 44 -10.26 4.84 0.28
CA ALA A 44 -11.61 4.29 0.22
C ALA A 44 -12.13 4.07 -1.22
N GLY A 45 -11.32 4.44 -2.22
CA GLY A 45 -11.65 4.37 -3.65
C GLY A 45 -10.81 3.36 -4.40
N PRO A 46 -10.91 3.34 -5.74
CA PRO A 46 -10.12 2.45 -6.59
C PRO A 46 -8.63 2.77 -6.53
N VAL A 47 -7.80 1.79 -6.85
CA VAL A 47 -6.35 1.98 -7.00
C VAL A 47 -5.95 1.75 -8.45
N VAL A 48 -5.31 2.74 -9.04
CA VAL A 48 -4.82 2.75 -10.42
C VAL A 48 -3.29 2.70 -10.41
N LEU A 49 -2.73 1.76 -11.14
CA LEU A 49 -1.29 1.67 -11.37
C LEU A 49 -0.97 2.30 -12.73
N VAL A 50 -0.05 3.25 -12.75
CA VAL A 50 0.44 3.85 -13.99
C VAL A 50 1.80 3.27 -14.31
N ARG A 51 1.91 2.53 -15.42
CA ARG A 51 3.15 1.88 -15.86
C ARG A 51 3.68 2.47 -17.16
N SER A 52 4.96 2.28 -17.45
CA SER A 52 5.49 2.56 -18.78
C SER A 52 4.81 1.66 -19.83
N ARG A 53 4.60 2.16 -21.03
CA ARG A 53 3.92 1.41 -22.10
C ARG A 53 4.62 0.08 -22.36
N GLY A 54 3.85 -1.00 -22.33
CA GLY A 54 4.38 -2.37 -22.54
C GLY A 54 5.22 -2.94 -21.40
N GLN A 55 5.34 -2.24 -20.27
CA GLN A 55 6.04 -2.77 -19.10
C GLN A 55 5.29 -3.98 -18.54
N SER A 56 5.97 -5.11 -18.46
CA SER A 56 5.44 -6.29 -17.78
C SER A 56 5.39 -6.08 -16.27
N LEU A 57 4.28 -6.43 -15.65
CA LEU A 57 4.09 -6.42 -14.20
C LEU A 57 3.92 -7.85 -13.70
N PRO A 58 4.29 -8.13 -12.43
CA PRO A 58 3.93 -9.39 -11.81
C PRO A 58 2.41 -9.50 -11.69
N LEU A 59 1.92 -10.71 -11.46
CA LEU A 59 0.49 -10.96 -11.24
C LEU A 59 -0.01 -10.11 -10.07
N LEU A 60 -1.02 -9.30 -10.33
CA LEU A 60 -1.71 -8.45 -9.35
C LEU A 60 -3.17 -8.89 -9.23
N PRO A 61 -3.82 -8.69 -8.08
CA PRO A 61 -5.27 -8.87 -7.97
C PRO A 61 -6.04 -8.04 -9.01
N GLU A 62 -7.08 -8.64 -9.59
CA GLU A 62 -7.93 -8.00 -10.61
C GLU A 62 -8.66 -6.73 -10.13
N VAL A 63 -8.70 -6.50 -8.82
CA VAL A 63 -9.27 -5.27 -8.24
C VAL A 63 -8.46 -4.03 -8.56
N PHE A 64 -7.20 -4.18 -8.97
CA PHE A 64 -6.32 -3.09 -9.34
C PHE A 64 -6.35 -2.82 -10.84
N GLU A 65 -6.56 -1.58 -11.19
CA GLU A 65 -6.58 -1.11 -12.57
C GLU A 65 -5.16 -0.74 -13.02
N VAL A 66 -4.72 -1.26 -14.15
CA VAL A 66 -3.39 -0.94 -14.72
C VAL A 66 -3.59 -0.16 -16.00
N ILE A 67 -2.97 1.02 -16.09
CA ILE A 67 -3.00 1.87 -17.28
C ILE A 67 -1.57 2.20 -17.74
N ASP A 68 -1.41 2.41 -19.04
CA ASP A 68 -0.13 2.80 -19.60
C ASP A 68 0.06 4.32 -19.50
N ASP A 69 1.28 4.76 -19.17
CA ASP A 69 1.66 6.17 -19.24
C ASP A 69 1.59 6.63 -20.70
N GLU A 70 0.79 7.65 -20.96
CA GLU A 70 0.60 8.21 -22.31
C GLU A 70 1.85 8.93 -22.82
N GLU A 71 2.64 9.49 -21.91
CA GLU A 71 3.80 10.34 -22.20
C GLU A 71 5.09 9.77 -21.57
N GLU A 72 5.42 8.54 -21.94
CA GLU A 72 6.58 7.84 -21.40
C GLU A 72 7.87 8.67 -21.51
N GLY A 73 8.65 8.69 -20.41
CA GLY A 73 9.95 9.36 -20.36
C GLY A 73 9.89 10.85 -20.00
N ARG A 74 8.69 11.45 -19.86
CA ARG A 74 8.51 12.85 -19.42
C ARG A 74 8.47 13.02 -17.89
N GLY A 75 8.82 11.99 -17.16
CA GLY A 75 8.98 12.06 -15.70
C GLY A 75 7.69 11.83 -14.90
N PRO A 76 7.76 11.93 -13.55
CA PRO A 76 6.66 11.56 -12.68
C PRO A 76 5.42 12.46 -12.78
N LEU A 77 5.55 13.69 -13.27
CA LEU A 77 4.40 14.59 -13.46
C LEU A 77 3.49 14.08 -14.59
N ALA A 78 4.07 13.52 -15.67
CA ALA A 78 3.30 12.95 -16.77
C ALA A 78 2.50 11.73 -16.30
N ALA A 79 3.16 10.80 -15.62
CA ALA A 79 2.50 9.62 -15.05
C ALA A 79 1.41 10.00 -14.01
N LEU A 80 1.65 11.03 -13.18
CA LEU A 80 0.64 11.59 -12.29
C LEU A 80 -0.56 12.13 -13.08
N GLY A 81 -0.30 12.87 -14.17
CA GLY A 81 -1.34 13.41 -15.05
C GLY A 81 -2.22 12.32 -15.67
N THR A 82 -1.60 11.24 -16.17
CA THR A 82 -2.30 10.06 -16.68
C THR A 82 -3.20 9.43 -15.61
N GLY A 83 -2.68 9.23 -14.40
CA GLY A 83 -3.46 8.69 -13.28
C GLY A 83 -4.62 9.59 -12.85
N LEU A 84 -4.39 10.92 -12.77
CA LEU A 84 -5.45 11.88 -12.44
C LEU A 84 -6.54 11.89 -13.51
N ALA A 85 -6.18 11.89 -14.79
CA ALA A 85 -7.12 11.90 -15.91
C ALA A 85 -8.04 10.66 -15.88
N ALA A 86 -7.50 9.48 -15.59
CA ALA A 86 -8.27 8.23 -15.47
C ALA A 86 -9.27 8.24 -14.31
N LEU A 87 -9.10 9.13 -13.33
CA LEU A 87 -9.93 9.21 -12.12
C LEU A 87 -10.90 10.40 -12.11
N VAL A 88 -10.91 11.22 -13.17
CA VAL A 88 -11.90 12.32 -13.32
C VAL A 88 -13.31 11.76 -13.29
N GLY A 89 -14.19 12.36 -12.49
CA GLY A 89 -15.57 11.92 -12.32
C GLY A 89 -15.77 10.66 -11.47
N ARG A 90 -14.67 10.00 -11.01
CA ARG A 90 -14.72 8.78 -10.19
C ARG A 90 -14.43 9.03 -8.72
N CYS A 91 -13.64 10.04 -8.41
CA CYS A 91 -13.29 10.46 -7.06
C CYS A 91 -12.92 11.94 -7.02
N GLU A 92 -12.80 12.51 -5.83
CA GLU A 92 -12.44 13.92 -5.64
C GLU A 92 -10.94 14.13 -5.38
N SER A 93 -10.32 13.14 -4.78
CA SER A 93 -8.91 13.20 -4.39
C SER A 93 -8.20 11.87 -4.61
N VAL A 94 -6.89 11.92 -4.66
CA VAL A 94 -6.02 10.75 -4.77
C VAL A 94 -4.88 10.84 -3.76
N TYR A 95 -4.42 9.68 -3.30
CA TYR A 95 -3.10 9.53 -2.72
C TYR A 95 -2.16 8.95 -3.77
N VAL A 96 -0.97 9.52 -3.91
CA VAL A 96 0.04 9.09 -4.89
C VAL A 96 1.20 8.42 -4.19
N SER A 97 1.65 7.29 -4.71
CA SER A 97 2.84 6.57 -4.24
C SER A 97 3.73 6.13 -5.40
N SER A 98 5.02 6.05 -5.16
CA SER A 98 5.95 5.27 -6.00
C SER A 98 6.06 3.82 -5.48
N THR A 99 6.63 2.90 -6.27
CA THR A 99 6.76 1.48 -5.89
C THR A 99 7.98 1.17 -5.01
N ASP A 100 8.84 2.13 -4.75
CA ASP A 100 10.12 1.94 -4.05
C ASP A 100 10.10 2.29 -2.56
N VAL A 101 8.90 2.33 -1.96
CA VAL A 101 8.65 2.64 -0.54
C VAL A 101 8.09 1.43 0.22
N PRO A 102 8.88 0.38 0.47
CA PRO A 102 8.37 -0.88 1.06
C PRO A 102 7.90 -0.76 2.50
N PHE A 103 8.27 0.31 3.19
CA PHE A 103 7.88 0.58 4.57
C PHE A 103 6.64 1.46 4.70
N LEU A 104 5.99 1.79 3.57
CA LEU A 104 4.74 2.54 3.58
C LEU A 104 3.73 1.93 4.56
N HIS A 105 3.04 2.78 5.31
CA HIS A 105 2.04 2.38 6.30
C HIS A 105 0.67 3.01 5.99
N PRO A 106 -0.46 2.30 6.14
CA PRO A 106 -1.79 2.86 5.87
C PRO A 106 -2.13 4.09 6.72
N SER A 107 -1.66 4.19 7.96
CA SER A 107 -1.87 5.37 8.82
C SER A 107 -1.20 6.62 8.23
N PHE A 108 -0.01 6.48 7.62
CA PHE A 108 0.63 7.59 6.92
C PHE A 108 -0.24 8.10 5.77
N ILE A 109 -0.78 7.18 4.95
CA ILE A 109 -1.67 7.53 3.84
C ILE A 109 -2.90 8.28 4.35
N ARG A 110 -3.59 7.73 5.36
CA ARG A 110 -4.78 8.35 5.96
C ARG A 110 -4.47 9.73 6.53
N ARG A 111 -3.32 9.89 7.19
CA ARG A 111 -2.90 11.18 7.76
C ARG A 111 -2.67 12.23 6.68
N VAL A 112 -2.00 11.87 5.57
CA VAL A 112 -1.74 12.76 4.44
C VAL A 112 -3.04 13.14 3.72
N VAL A 113 -3.90 12.16 3.44
CA VAL A 113 -5.23 12.39 2.84
C VAL A 113 -6.08 13.29 3.73
N GLY A 114 -6.09 13.07 5.04
CA GLY A 114 -6.79 13.91 6.02
C GLY A 114 -6.29 15.36 6.09
N GLY A 115 -5.06 15.60 5.60
CA GLY A 115 -4.50 16.96 5.48
C GLY A 115 -5.01 17.75 4.27
N LEU A 116 -5.73 17.10 3.35
CA LEU A 116 -6.31 17.73 2.16
C LEU A 116 -7.63 18.41 2.51
N GLY A 117 -7.56 19.56 3.17
CA GLY A 117 -8.73 20.36 3.52
C GLY A 117 -9.46 20.96 2.31
N ASP A 118 -10.64 21.56 2.51
CA ASP A 118 -11.53 22.04 1.43
C ASP A 118 -10.90 23.12 0.53
N ARG A 119 -9.97 23.90 1.07
CA ARG A 119 -9.33 25.01 0.36
C ARG A 119 -7.96 24.67 -0.18
N VAL A 120 -7.57 23.39 -0.17
CA VAL A 120 -6.24 22.90 -0.52
C VAL A 120 -6.36 21.97 -1.73
N ASP A 121 -5.49 22.15 -2.69
CA ASP A 121 -5.46 21.35 -3.92
C ASP A 121 -4.46 20.18 -3.82
N ALA A 122 -3.40 20.35 -3.02
CA ALA A 122 -2.39 19.33 -2.75
C ALA A 122 -1.96 19.37 -1.27
N CYS A 123 -1.80 18.21 -0.64
CA CYS A 123 -1.25 18.05 0.71
C CYS A 123 0.02 17.20 0.62
N VAL A 124 1.17 17.81 0.97
CA VAL A 124 2.49 17.22 0.75
C VAL A 124 3.23 17.09 2.07
N PRO A 125 3.67 15.87 2.44
CA PRO A 125 4.54 15.67 3.59
C PRO A 125 5.91 16.31 3.39
N VAL A 126 6.46 16.86 4.48
CA VAL A 126 7.84 17.32 4.55
C VAL A 126 8.55 16.49 5.62
N VAL A 127 9.43 15.60 5.18
CA VAL A 127 10.16 14.67 6.05
C VAL A 127 11.65 14.85 5.81
N ARG A 128 12.41 14.96 6.88
CA ARG A 128 13.88 15.21 6.86
C ARG A 128 14.23 16.46 6.04
N GLY A 129 13.35 17.48 6.09
CA GLY A 129 13.51 18.75 5.35
C GLY A 129 13.16 18.70 3.87
N PHE A 130 12.68 17.55 3.34
CA PHE A 130 12.35 17.39 1.94
C PHE A 130 10.86 17.15 1.73
N ARG A 131 10.27 17.86 0.76
CA ARG A 131 8.92 17.58 0.26
C ARG A 131 8.87 16.18 -0.35
N GLN A 132 7.77 15.45 -0.09
CA GLN A 132 7.54 14.09 -0.59
C GLN A 132 6.39 14.07 -1.61
N PRO A 133 6.59 14.58 -2.83
CA PRO A 133 5.50 14.76 -3.79
C PRO A 133 4.93 13.44 -4.34
N LEU A 134 5.66 12.33 -4.22
CA LEU A 134 5.20 10.99 -4.59
C LEU A 134 4.79 10.15 -3.37
N ALA A 135 4.47 10.82 -2.26
CA ALA A 135 3.82 10.27 -1.07
C ALA A 135 2.79 11.30 -0.54
N ALA A 136 2.01 11.89 -1.45
CA ALA A 136 1.19 13.08 -1.24
C ALA A 136 -0.25 12.87 -1.70
N ALA A 137 -1.15 13.72 -1.22
CA ALA A 137 -2.55 13.75 -1.66
C ALA A 137 -2.82 14.93 -2.59
N TYR A 138 -3.61 14.69 -3.63
CA TYR A 138 -3.95 15.68 -4.66
C TYR A 138 -5.44 15.68 -4.96
N ARG A 139 -6.01 16.84 -5.30
CA ARG A 139 -7.36 16.92 -5.89
C ARG A 139 -7.31 16.44 -7.34
N VAL A 140 -8.27 15.60 -7.74
CA VAL A 140 -8.39 15.16 -9.15
C VAL A 140 -8.62 16.33 -10.11
N ALA A 141 -9.24 17.41 -9.62
CA ALA A 141 -9.42 18.67 -10.36
C ALA A 141 -8.11 19.31 -10.84
N LEU A 142 -6.95 18.86 -10.39
CA LEU A 142 -5.64 19.30 -10.90
C LEU A 142 -5.29 18.72 -12.27
N ALA A 143 -6.02 17.73 -12.80
CA ALA A 143 -5.72 17.10 -14.09
C ALA A 143 -5.55 18.12 -15.24
N PRO A 144 -6.41 19.14 -15.44
CA PRO A 144 -6.21 20.15 -16.48
C PRO A 144 -4.97 21.02 -16.26
N LEU A 145 -4.62 21.31 -14.99
CA LEU A 145 -3.42 22.08 -14.67
C LEU A 145 -2.15 21.28 -15.00
N VAL A 146 -2.13 19.99 -14.67
CA VAL A 146 -1.02 19.09 -15.03
C VAL A 146 -0.85 19.08 -16.54
N ARG A 147 -1.93 18.91 -17.31
CA ARG A 147 -1.86 18.95 -18.78
C ARG A 147 -1.25 20.25 -19.30
N LYS A 148 -1.70 21.39 -18.80
CA LYS A 148 -1.15 22.71 -19.17
C LYS A 148 0.35 22.83 -18.88
N LEU A 149 0.82 22.30 -17.74
CA LEU A 149 2.24 22.29 -17.39
C LEU A 149 3.03 21.44 -18.38
N LEU A 150 2.56 20.22 -18.68
CA LEU A 150 3.19 19.31 -19.63
C LEU A 150 3.26 19.93 -21.05
N ASP A 151 2.20 20.59 -21.51
CA ASP A 151 2.17 21.27 -22.81
C ASP A 151 3.17 22.44 -22.88
N SER A 152 3.56 22.99 -21.72
CA SER A 152 4.59 24.03 -21.57
C SER A 152 5.98 23.49 -21.23
N ASP A 153 6.21 22.19 -21.39
CA ASP A 153 7.45 21.46 -21.06
C ASP A 153 7.91 21.61 -19.59
N ARG A 154 6.96 21.89 -18.70
CA ARG A 154 7.18 21.90 -17.25
C ARG A 154 6.89 20.50 -16.70
N LEU A 155 7.95 19.75 -16.39
CA LEU A 155 7.87 18.30 -16.17
C LEU A 155 8.02 17.88 -14.70
N ARG A 156 8.28 18.83 -13.80
CA ARG A 156 8.57 18.54 -12.40
C ARG A 156 7.31 18.63 -11.54
N VAL A 157 7.10 17.67 -10.64
CA VAL A 157 5.98 17.73 -9.69
C VAL A 157 6.08 18.96 -8.77
N SER A 158 7.28 19.45 -8.48
CA SER A 158 7.47 20.73 -7.75
C SER A 158 6.79 21.91 -8.43
N GLU A 159 6.77 21.95 -9.76
CA GLU A 159 6.13 23.02 -10.51
C GLU A 159 4.59 22.98 -10.42
N LEU A 160 4.02 21.77 -10.29
CA LEU A 160 2.60 21.62 -9.97
C LEU A 160 2.29 22.17 -8.58
N LEU A 161 3.13 21.84 -7.57
CA LEU A 161 2.95 22.30 -6.20
C LEU A 161 3.07 23.83 -6.06
N GLU A 162 3.90 24.46 -6.88
CA GLU A 162 4.03 25.92 -6.94
C GLU A 162 2.83 26.59 -7.66
N ALA A 163 2.17 25.86 -8.57
CA ALA A 163 1.07 26.36 -9.39
C ALA A 163 -0.32 26.14 -8.76
N CYS A 164 -0.42 25.45 -7.62
CA CYS A 164 -1.66 25.15 -6.93
C CYS A 164 -1.59 25.50 -5.43
N ARG A 165 -2.73 25.46 -4.75
CA ARG A 165 -2.80 25.69 -3.30
C ARG A 165 -2.30 24.47 -2.55
N THR A 166 -1.03 24.50 -2.15
CA THR A 166 -0.37 23.38 -1.46
C THR A 166 -0.34 23.62 0.05
N SER A 167 -0.72 22.60 0.82
CA SER A 167 -0.49 22.50 2.26
C SER A 167 0.68 21.56 2.53
N GLU A 168 1.55 21.93 3.44
CA GLU A 168 2.67 21.10 3.87
C GLU A 168 2.40 20.49 5.25
N LEU A 169 2.63 19.19 5.39
CA LEU A 169 2.60 18.49 6.68
C LEU A 169 4.04 18.19 7.11
N GLY A 170 4.57 18.97 8.03
CA GLY A 170 5.85 18.69 8.67
C GLY A 170 5.77 17.47 9.60
N GLU A 171 6.91 16.95 10.03
CA GLU A 171 7.02 15.74 10.87
C GLU A 171 6.18 15.81 12.14
N GLN A 172 6.20 16.95 12.85
CA GLN A 172 5.38 17.14 14.04
C GLN A 172 3.88 17.02 13.74
N ALA A 173 3.43 17.61 12.63
CA ALA A 173 2.03 17.54 12.22
C ALA A 173 1.65 16.13 11.75
N LEU A 174 2.56 15.39 11.10
CA LEU A 174 2.37 13.99 10.75
C LEU A 174 2.22 13.14 12.02
N LEU A 175 3.18 13.23 12.93
CA LEU A 175 3.23 12.43 14.17
C LEU A 175 2.23 12.89 15.25
N SER A 176 1.45 13.95 15.02
CA SER A 176 0.29 14.25 15.87
C SER A 176 -0.84 13.23 15.72
N ASP A 177 -0.83 12.41 14.67
CA ASP A 177 -1.71 11.25 14.53
C ASP A 177 -1.19 10.10 15.43
N PRO A 178 -1.98 9.64 16.43
CA PRO A 178 -1.52 8.65 17.39
C PRO A 178 -1.19 7.29 16.77
N GLU A 179 -1.93 6.87 15.73
CA GLU A 179 -1.70 5.61 15.03
C GLU A 179 -0.39 5.66 14.26
N LEU A 180 -0.16 6.75 13.53
CA LEU A 180 1.10 6.95 12.79
C LEU A 180 2.28 7.03 13.74
N ALA A 181 2.17 7.77 14.84
CA ALA A 181 3.22 7.88 15.85
C ALA A 181 3.56 6.54 16.51
N ALA A 182 2.55 5.66 16.68
CA ALA A 182 2.75 4.33 17.27
C ALA A 182 3.42 3.34 16.30
N PHE A 183 3.09 3.38 15.00
CA PHE A 183 3.49 2.34 14.05
C PHE A 183 4.59 2.77 13.08
N ASP A 184 4.76 4.06 12.85
CA ASP A 184 5.83 4.62 12.01
C ASP A 184 6.44 5.92 12.60
N PRO A 185 6.98 5.86 13.83
CA PRO A 185 7.54 7.04 14.50
C PRO A 185 8.74 7.64 13.77
N GLY A 186 9.43 6.86 12.94
CA GLY A 186 10.56 7.29 12.11
C GLY A 186 10.17 7.83 10.74
N LEU A 187 8.86 7.85 10.41
CA LEU A 187 8.34 8.22 9.09
C LEU A 187 9.05 7.45 7.95
N GLU A 188 9.27 6.15 8.19
CA GLU A 188 9.89 5.26 7.21
C GLU A 188 8.99 5.02 5.98
N SER A 189 7.72 5.35 6.07
CA SER A 189 6.74 5.32 4.97
C SER A 189 7.21 6.04 3.71
N VAL A 190 8.14 7.00 3.83
CA VAL A 190 8.70 7.75 2.69
C VAL A 190 10.14 7.36 2.35
N THR A 191 10.64 6.27 2.92
CA THR A 191 12.01 5.80 2.63
C THR A 191 12.06 5.07 1.29
N ASN A 192 12.70 5.69 0.30
CA ASN A 192 12.87 5.16 -1.04
C ASN A 192 14.08 4.21 -1.11
N LEU A 193 13.93 3.11 -1.84
CA LEU A 193 15.03 2.21 -2.20
C LEU A 193 15.54 2.54 -3.60
N ASN A 194 16.70 3.18 -3.69
CA ASN A 194 17.24 3.73 -4.94
C ASN A 194 18.34 2.88 -5.58
N ASP A 195 18.98 2.00 -4.81
CA ASP A 195 20.07 1.15 -5.28
C ASP A 195 20.02 -0.26 -4.64
N PRO A 196 20.76 -1.24 -5.21
CA PRO A 196 20.77 -2.63 -4.71
C PRO A 196 21.29 -2.78 -3.28
N GLY A 197 22.14 -1.86 -2.82
CA GLY A 197 22.64 -1.86 -1.43
C GLY A 197 21.54 -1.52 -0.44
N GLN A 198 20.83 -0.43 -0.72
CA GLN A 198 19.67 -0.01 0.09
C GLN A 198 18.58 -1.10 0.11
N TYR A 199 18.29 -1.73 -1.04
CA TYR A 199 17.34 -2.83 -1.11
C TYR A 199 17.76 -4.01 -0.23
N ARG A 200 19.02 -4.49 -0.33
CA ARG A 200 19.52 -5.59 0.51
C ARG A 200 19.47 -5.25 1.99
N ALA A 201 19.91 -4.04 2.36
CA ALA A 201 19.87 -3.59 3.75
C ALA A 201 18.44 -3.51 4.27
N ALA A 202 17.50 -3.02 3.48
CA ALA A 202 16.09 -2.94 3.82
C ALA A 202 15.44 -4.33 3.96
N ALA A 203 15.77 -5.27 3.07
CA ALA A 203 15.26 -6.65 3.12
C ALA A 203 15.77 -7.45 4.34
N LEU A 204 16.88 -7.04 4.94
CA LEU A 204 17.40 -7.64 6.18
C LEU A 204 16.78 -7.05 7.45
N ARG A 205 15.96 -6.01 7.35
CA ARG A 205 15.30 -5.43 8.54
C ARG A 205 14.27 -6.40 9.13
N PRO A 206 14.04 -6.34 10.44
CA PRO A 206 13.01 -7.16 11.08
C PRO A 206 11.65 -6.98 10.41
N LEU A 207 10.95 -8.09 10.15
CA LEU A 207 9.60 -8.07 9.62
C LEU A 207 8.64 -7.41 10.63
N PRO A 208 7.51 -6.84 10.16
CA PRO A 208 6.50 -6.24 11.03
C PRO A 208 5.96 -7.27 12.02
N ALA A 209 5.74 -6.85 13.27
CA ALA A 209 5.08 -7.64 14.27
C ALA A 209 3.57 -7.55 14.07
N VAL A 210 2.94 -8.69 13.83
CA VAL A 210 1.51 -8.86 13.57
C VAL A 210 0.89 -9.68 14.70
N ARG A 211 -0.23 -9.23 15.22
CA ARG A 211 -1.02 -10.04 16.16
C ARG A 211 -1.84 -11.05 15.36
N VAL A 212 -1.88 -12.29 15.80
CA VAL A 212 -2.65 -13.33 15.11
C VAL A 212 -3.48 -14.13 16.10
N GLU A 213 -4.70 -14.43 15.69
CA GLU A 213 -5.62 -15.32 16.39
C GLU A 213 -6.08 -16.42 15.43
N TRP A 214 -6.05 -17.67 15.88
CA TRP A 214 -6.50 -18.80 15.07
C TRP A 214 -7.08 -19.90 15.94
N PRO A 215 -8.03 -20.73 15.41
CA PRO A 215 -8.61 -21.83 16.17
C PRO A 215 -7.54 -22.90 16.47
N GLU A 216 -7.56 -23.42 17.69
CA GLU A 216 -6.74 -24.59 18.04
C GLU A 216 -7.25 -25.79 17.24
N ARG A 217 -6.40 -26.32 16.36
CA ARG A 217 -6.71 -27.61 15.72
C ARG A 217 -6.72 -28.68 16.79
N ALA A 218 -7.87 -29.29 17.07
CA ALA A 218 -7.88 -30.59 17.71
C ALA A 218 -7.14 -31.54 16.75
N LEU A 219 -5.96 -32.02 17.11
CA LEU A 219 -5.32 -33.11 16.40
C LEU A 219 -6.36 -34.25 16.37
N PRO A 220 -6.68 -34.83 15.21
CA PRO A 220 -7.55 -36.02 15.19
C PRO A 220 -6.87 -37.08 16.07
N ALA A 221 -7.52 -37.45 17.16
CA ALA A 221 -7.06 -38.55 17.95
C ALA A 221 -6.99 -39.77 17.01
N LEU A 222 -5.84 -40.46 16.94
CA LEU A 222 -5.68 -41.70 16.17
C LEU A 222 -6.86 -42.61 16.50
N GLY A 223 -7.81 -42.78 15.55
CA GLY A 223 -8.95 -43.70 15.69
C GLY A 223 -10.34 -43.05 15.74
N THR A 224 -10.51 -41.72 15.59
CA THR A 224 -11.85 -41.13 15.53
C THR A 224 -12.35 -41.02 14.07
N ALA A 225 -13.59 -41.45 13.86
CA ALA A 225 -14.28 -41.43 12.59
C ALA A 225 -14.36 -40.04 11.97
N PRO A 226 -14.42 -39.88 10.62
CA PRO A 226 -14.58 -38.60 9.97
C PRO A 226 -15.95 -38.01 10.31
N GLY A 227 -15.98 -37.00 11.17
CA GLY A 227 -17.19 -36.36 11.67
C GLY A 227 -17.09 -35.78 13.08
N ALA A 228 -15.96 -35.91 13.75
CA ALA A 228 -15.78 -35.30 15.07
C ALA A 228 -15.76 -33.75 14.89
N ALA A 229 -16.85 -33.14 15.37
CA ALA A 229 -17.05 -31.70 15.40
C ALA A 229 -15.84 -31.01 16.04
N LEU A 230 -15.34 -29.95 15.37
CA LEU A 230 -14.47 -28.95 15.99
C LEU A 230 -15.11 -28.55 17.31
N ARG A 231 -14.45 -28.87 18.44
CA ARG A 231 -14.90 -28.35 19.74
C ARG A 231 -14.81 -26.84 19.64
N ALA A 232 -15.96 -26.18 19.65
CA ALA A 232 -16.01 -24.73 19.82
C ALA A 232 -15.27 -24.40 21.13
N GLY A 233 -14.13 -23.69 21.02
CA GLY A 233 -13.65 -23.15 22.25
C GLY A 233 -12.23 -22.69 22.44
N SER A 234 -11.20 -23.19 21.84
CA SER A 234 -9.87 -22.63 22.10
C SER A 234 -9.32 -21.87 20.91
N VAL A 235 -9.05 -20.59 21.14
CA VAL A 235 -8.40 -19.68 20.19
C VAL A 235 -6.97 -19.46 20.66
N ARG A 236 -6.01 -19.76 19.80
CA ARG A 236 -4.60 -19.42 20.03
C ARG A 236 -4.36 -17.98 19.65
N ARG A 237 -3.47 -17.31 20.38
CA ARG A 237 -3.06 -15.94 20.15
C ARG A 237 -1.55 -15.84 20.22
N ALA A 238 -0.95 -15.12 19.27
CA ALA A 238 0.47 -14.83 19.25
C ALA A 238 0.77 -13.47 18.61
N SER A 239 2.00 -13.01 18.81
CA SER A 239 2.60 -11.95 17.97
C SER A 239 3.65 -12.63 17.10
N VAL A 240 3.50 -12.52 15.79
CA VAL A 240 4.35 -13.18 14.80
C VAL A 240 4.95 -12.13 13.87
N ARG A 241 6.19 -12.31 13.47
CA ARG A 241 6.83 -11.45 12.46
C ARG A 241 6.55 -11.98 11.07
N ALA A 242 5.75 -11.23 10.30
CA ALA A 242 5.40 -11.58 8.93
C ALA A 242 5.13 -10.33 8.09
N ALA A 243 5.56 -10.35 6.83
CA ALA A 243 5.33 -9.25 5.88
C ALA A 243 4.14 -9.50 4.95
N THR A 244 3.64 -10.75 4.91
CA THR A 244 2.52 -11.17 4.06
C THR A 244 1.61 -12.14 4.82
N LEU A 245 0.35 -12.25 4.36
CA LEU A 245 -0.61 -13.21 4.90
C LEU A 245 -0.11 -14.66 4.77
N GLY A 246 0.51 -15.00 3.63
CA GLY A 246 1.09 -16.33 3.42
C GLY A 246 2.21 -16.65 4.40
N GLY A 247 3.11 -15.69 4.64
CA GLY A 247 4.17 -15.84 5.63
C GLY A 247 3.62 -15.99 7.05
N LEU A 248 2.57 -15.24 7.41
CA LEU A 248 1.90 -15.36 8.70
C LEU A 248 1.22 -16.73 8.85
N ALA A 249 0.44 -17.14 7.85
CA ALA A 249 -0.28 -18.41 7.85
C ALA A 249 0.68 -19.60 7.99
N SER A 250 1.80 -19.58 7.28
CA SER A 250 2.85 -20.59 7.39
C SER A 250 3.46 -20.63 8.80
N ALA A 251 3.70 -19.49 9.43
CA ALA A 251 4.28 -19.41 10.78
C ALA A 251 3.36 -19.95 11.88
N VAL A 252 2.04 -19.97 11.65
CA VAL A 252 1.04 -20.51 12.59
C VAL A 252 0.40 -21.81 12.09
N GLU A 253 0.95 -22.42 11.04
CA GLU A 253 0.51 -23.69 10.45
C GLU A 253 -0.97 -23.68 10.01
N VAL A 254 -1.45 -22.52 9.52
CA VAL A 254 -2.78 -22.35 8.94
C VAL A 254 -2.69 -22.50 7.41
N GLU A 255 -3.55 -23.36 6.86
CA GLU A 255 -3.68 -23.53 5.42
C GLU A 255 -4.68 -22.49 4.86
N LEU A 256 -4.20 -21.61 3.97
CA LEU A 256 -5.05 -20.65 3.26
C LEU A 256 -5.93 -21.38 2.24
N GLY A 257 -7.14 -20.87 1.99
CA GLY A 257 -8.12 -21.53 1.13
C GLY A 257 -8.86 -22.70 1.79
N SER A 258 -8.61 -22.96 3.08
CA SER A 258 -9.35 -23.92 3.88
C SER A 258 -10.76 -23.39 4.26
N ARG A 259 -11.47 -24.10 5.15
CA ARG A 259 -12.76 -23.65 5.71
C ARG A 259 -12.66 -22.48 6.70
N LEU A 260 -11.53 -21.77 6.69
CA LEU A 260 -11.31 -20.59 7.51
C LEU A 260 -11.50 -19.34 6.67
N VAL A 261 -11.95 -18.27 7.30
CA VAL A 261 -11.99 -16.92 6.77
C VAL A 261 -10.88 -16.11 7.42
N ALA A 262 -10.17 -15.29 6.66
CA ALA A 262 -9.15 -14.38 7.18
C ALA A 262 -9.74 -12.99 7.39
N LEU A 263 -9.62 -12.47 8.61
CA LEU A 263 -9.97 -11.09 8.94
C LEU A 263 -8.69 -10.30 9.19
N LEU A 264 -8.50 -9.19 8.50
CA LEU A 264 -7.42 -8.24 8.74
C LEU A 264 -7.99 -6.99 9.42
N ASN A 265 -7.57 -6.73 10.64
CA ASN A 265 -8.09 -5.64 11.47
C ASN A 265 -9.63 -5.67 11.60
N GLY A 266 -10.21 -6.87 11.69
CA GLY A 266 -11.65 -7.10 11.81
C GLY A 266 -12.43 -7.06 10.49
N VAL A 267 -11.79 -6.82 9.35
CA VAL A 267 -12.43 -6.82 8.02
C VAL A 267 -12.04 -8.10 7.28
N GLU A 268 -13.03 -8.77 6.71
CA GLU A 268 -12.79 -9.95 5.87
C GLU A 268 -11.95 -9.60 4.64
N ILE A 269 -10.92 -10.38 4.41
CA ILE A 269 -10.02 -10.23 3.26
C ILE A 269 -9.97 -11.52 2.44
N ARG A 270 -9.62 -11.38 1.16
CA ARG A 270 -9.27 -12.54 0.35
C ARG A 270 -8.05 -13.24 0.94
N GLN A 271 -8.06 -14.56 0.93
CA GLN A 271 -6.92 -15.36 1.41
C GLN A 271 -5.81 -15.41 0.36
N ASP A 272 -5.34 -14.24 -0.02
CA ASP A 272 -4.23 -14.07 -0.95
C ASP A 272 -2.90 -14.13 -0.19
N PRO A 273 -2.03 -15.11 -0.47
CA PRO A 273 -0.76 -15.24 0.22
C PRO A 273 0.13 -13.98 0.13
N GLY A 274 -0.01 -13.22 -0.96
CA GLY A 274 0.76 -11.99 -1.19
C GLY A 274 0.15 -10.74 -0.54
N GLU A 275 -0.96 -10.84 0.20
CA GLU A 275 -1.55 -9.70 0.92
C GLU A 275 -0.54 -9.10 1.90
N PRO A 276 -0.19 -7.79 1.78
CA PRO A 276 0.84 -7.19 2.61
C PRO A 276 0.36 -6.96 4.05
N LEU A 277 1.22 -7.32 4.98
CA LEU A 277 1.05 -7.01 6.41
C LEU A 277 2.04 -5.93 6.84
N VAL A 278 1.61 -5.09 7.80
CA VAL A 278 2.39 -3.99 8.35
C VAL A 278 2.42 -4.06 9.88
N GLN A 279 3.27 -3.25 10.50
CA GLN A 279 3.35 -3.13 11.95
C GLN A 279 1.99 -2.75 12.53
N GLY A 280 1.58 -3.44 13.60
CA GLY A 280 0.32 -3.18 14.29
C GLY A 280 -0.90 -3.92 13.74
N ASP A 281 -0.79 -4.60 12.60
CA ASP A 281 -1.88 -5.42 12.07
C ASP A 281 -2.32 -6.51 13.04
N ALA A 282 -3.62 -6.82 12.99
CA ALA A 282 -4.23 -7.97 13.66
C ALA A 282 -4.93 -8.85 12.63
N VAL A 283 -4.55 -10.12 12.58
CA VAL A 283 -5.16 -11.12 11.68
C VAL A 283 -5.88 -12.15 12.53
N SER A 284 -7.13 -12.43 12.17
CA SER A 284 -7.90 -13.51 12.80
C SER A 284 -8.32 -14.52 11.74
N PHE A 285 -7.99 -15.78 11.96
CA PHE A 285 -8.53 -16.88 11.17
C PHE A 285 -9.74 -17.47 11.93
N VAL A 286 -10.91 -17.39 11.32
CA VAL A 286 -12.17 -17.85 11.92
C VAL A 286 -12.80 -18.94 11.05
N SER A 287 -13.57 -19.87 11.67
CA SER A 287 -14.30 -20.87 10.90
C SER A 287 -15.35 -20.21 10.02
N ALA A 288 -15.43 -20.60 8.75
CA ALA A 288 -16.48 -20.14 7.85
C ALA A 288 -17.89 -20.61 8.31
N ASP A 289 -17.97 -21.68 9.11
CA ASP A 289 -19.22 -22.24 9.66
C ASP A 289 -19.65 -21.52 10.96
N ALA A 290 -18.83 -20.66 11.52
CA ALA A 290 -19.18 -19.78 12.64
C ALA A 290 -19.80 -18.50 12.07
N GLY A 291 -21.07 -18.56 11.63
CA GLY A 291 -21.85 -17.37 11.26
C GLY A 291 -21.96 -16.39 12.45
N PRO A 292 -22.25 -15.11 12.15
CA PRO A 292 -22.34 -14.07 13.15
C PRO A 292 -23.41 -14.35 14.21
#